data_a366bae243b417ae6278b1247365a658
#
_entry.id   a366bae243b417ae6278b1247365a658
#
_cell.length_a   1.000
_cell.length_b   1.000
_cell.length_c   1.000
_cell.angle_alpha   90.00
_cell.angle_beta   90.00
_cell.angle_gamma   90.00
#
_symmetry.space_group_name_H-M   'P 1'
#
loop_
_entity.id
_entity.type
_entity.pdbx_description
1 polymer ?
#
loop_
_entity_poly.entity_id
_entity_poly.type
_entity_poly.pdbx_seq_one_letter_code
_entity_poly.pdbx_strand_id
1 'polypeptide(L)' 'MDIAQILRSQGFKVTPQRIAIYDALRGHHDHPTAEMLYHTLRPEHPSMSLATVYKTMEIFEKIGLVKILEVGDERAH' A
#
# COMPACT_ATOMS: atom_id res chain seq x y z
N MET A 1 11.29 -11.96 -0.63
CA MET A 1 10.21 -12.28 -1.50
C MET A 1 9.81 -11.08 -2.29
N ASP A 2 9.53 -11.27 -3.57
CA ASP A 2 9.26 -10.15 -4.43
C ASP A 2 7.78 -9.78 -4.41
N ILE A 3 7.48 -8.50 -4.24
CA ILE A 3 6.10 -8.04 -4.20
C ILE A 3 5.38 -8.39 -5.51
N ALA A 4 6.10 -8.33 -6.63
CA ALA A 4 5.47 -8.64 -7.92
C ALA A 4 5.00 -10.08 -7.95
N GLN A 5 5.79 -10.99 -7.42
CA GLN A 5 5.41 -12.37 -7.41
C GLN A 5 4.23 -12.61 -6.48
N ILE A 6 4.21 -11.94 -5.36
CA ILE A 6 3.11 -12.09 -4.40
C ILE A 6 1.80 -11.62 -5.03
N LEU A 7 1.84 -10.46 -5.68
CA LEU A 7 0.63 -9.93 -6.31
C LEU A 7 0.13 -10.89 -7.40
N ARG A 8 1.04 -11.41 -8.22
CA ARG A 8 0.62 -12.30 -9.28
C ARG A 8 0.04 -13.59 -8.73
N SER A 9 0.64 -14.11 -7.68
CA SER A 9 0.16 -15.36 -7.11
C SER A 9 -1.22 -15.21 -6.50
N GLN A 10 -1.59 -14.00 -6.11
CA GLN A 10 -2.89 -13.74 -5.52
C GLN A 10 -3.91 -13.23 -6.57
N GLY A 11 -3.51 -13.20 -7.83
CA GLY A 11 -4.43 -12.80 -8.89
C GLY A 11 -4.52 -11.32 -9.14
N PHE A 12 -3.59 -10.54 -8.62
CA PHE A 12 -3.63 -9.10 -8.80
C PHE A 12 -2.61 -8.65 -9.84
N LYS A 13 -2.93 -7.56 -10.54
CA LYS A 13 -2.06 -7.02 -11.53
C LYS A 13 -0.90 -6.30 -10.89
N VAL A 14 0.29 -6.43 -11.47
CA VAL A 14 1.46 -5.72 -11.00
C VAL A 14 1.55 -4.43 -11.79
N THR A 15 1.58 -3.29 -11.09
CA THR A 15 1.69 -2.00 -11.74
C THR A 15 2.79 -1.21 -11.05
N PRO A 16 3.42 -0.24 -11.74
CA PRO A 16 4.45 0.57 -11.13
C PRO A 16 3.94 1.32 -9.91
N GLN A 17 2.69 1.77 -9.94
CA GLN A 17 2.14 2.50 -8.82
C GLN A 17 1.97 1.60 -7.61
N ARG A 18 1.56 0.36 -7.80
CA ARG A 18 1.43 -0.57 -6.68
C ARG A 18 2.78 -0.88 -6.07
N ILE A 19 3.81 -1.04 -6.90
CA ILE A 19 5.15 -1.28 -6.41
C ILE A 19 5.64 -0.08 -5.62
N ALA A 20 5.41 1.13 -6.13
CA ALA A 20 5.85 2.34 -5.45
C ALA A 20 5.18 2.49 -4.09
N ILE A 21 3.90 2.16 -3.99
CA ILE A 21 3.17 2.25 -2.74
C ILE A 21 3.76 1.24 -1.74
N TYR A 22 4.06 0.04 -2.20
CA TYR A 22 4.63 -0.97 -1.32
C TYR A 22 5.99 -0.53 -0.80
N ASP A 23 6.83 0.02 -1.68
CA ASP A 23 8.15 0.47 -1.26
C ASP A 23 8.04 1.61 -0.25
N ALA A 24 7.11 2.51 -0.44
CA ALA A 24 6.92 3.62 0.49
C ALA A 24 6.46 3.09 1.84
N LEU A 25 5.57 2.09 1.85
CA LEU A 25 5.10 1.52 3.09
C LEU A 25 6.25 0.88 3.85
N ARG A 26 7.13 0.19 3.15
CA ARG A 26 8.25 -0.47 3.81
C ARG A 26 9.20 0.50 4.44
N GLY A 27 9.26 1.71 3.92
CA GLY A 27 10.19 2.71 4.42
C GLY A 27 9.70 3.45 5.64
N HIS A 28 8.45 3.22 6.07
CA HIS A 28 7.91 3.92 7.22
C HIS A 28 7.93 3.03 8.44
N HIS A 29 8.31 3.59 9.57
CA HIS A 29 8.30 2.85 10.81
C HIS A 29 6.96 3.04 11.50
N ASP A 30 6.29 4.16 11.24
CA ASP A 30 5.00 4.42 11.81
C ASP A 30 3.96 3.95 10.83
N HIS A 31 2.72 4.00 11.16
CA HIS A 31 1.65 3.58 10.28
C HIS A 31 1.24 4.75 9.40
N PRO A 32 1.73 4.84 8.18
CA PRO A 32 1.41 5.98 7.33
C PRO A 32 -0.03 5.90 6.86
N THR A 33 -0.66 7.05 6.70
CA THR A 33 -2.01 7.10 6.17
C THR A 33 -1.94 7.11 4.66
N ALA A 34 -3.06 6.86 4.01
CA ALA A 34 -3.13 6.91 2.57
C ALA A 34 -2.78 8.30 2.07
N GLU A 35 -3.19 9.34 2.79
CA GLU A 35 -2.89 10.70 2.40
C GLU A 35 -1.39 10.96 2.47
N MET A 36 -0.71 10.45 3.46
CA MET A 36 0.73 10.63 3.55
C MET A 36 1.43 9.96 2.39
N LEU A 37 1.03 8.75 2.05
CA LEU A 37 1.61 8.04 0.93
C LEU A 37 1.34 8.77 -0.37
N TYR A 38 0.13 9.27 -0.53
CA TYR A 38 -0.26 9.99 -1.73
C TYR A 38 0.64 11.22 -1.92
N HIS A 39 0.83 12.01 -0.88
CA HIS A 39 1.65 13.20 -0.98
C HIS A 39 3.12 12.85 -1.21
N THR A 40 3.60 11.79 -0.61
CA THR A 40 4.98 11.37 -0.79
C THR A 40 5.25 10.91 -2.23
N LEU A 41 4.31 10.19 -2.81
CA LEU A 41 4.52 9.59 -4.10
C LEU A 41 4.10 10.44 -5.29
N ARG A 42 3.25 11.40 -5.06
CA ARG A 42 2.73 12.19 -6.15
C ARG A 42 3.77 12.87 -7.03
N PRO A 43 4.86 13.41 -6.48
CA PRO A 43 5.84 14.06 -7.32
C PRO A 43 6.43 13.13 -8.39
N GLU A 44 6.57 11.85 -8.09
CA GLU A 44 7.11 10.91 -9.04
C GLU A 44 6.02 10.17 -9.80
N HIS A 45 4.81 10.23 -9.32
CA HIS A 45 3.68 9.54 -9.94
C HIS A 45 2.51 10.50 -10.04
N PRO A 46 2.62 11.51 -10.90
CA PRO A 46 1.60 12.58 -10.96
C PRO A 46 0.20 12.09 -11.32
N SER A 47 0.09 10.93 -11.94
CA SER A 47 -1.23 10.43 -12.29
C SER A 47 -1.83 9.58 -11.16
N MET A 48 -1.12 9.40 -10.06
CA MET A 48 -1.64 8.61 -8.96
C MET A 48 -2.74 9.37 -8.26
N SER A 49 -3.83 8.71 -7.95
CA SER A 49 -4.92 9.35 -7.21
C SER A 49 -4.98 8.81 -5.81
N LEU A 50 -5.64 9.53 -4.92
CA LEU A 50 -5.80 9.07 -3.56
C LEU A 50 -6.62 7.78 -3.53
N ALA A 51 -7.59 7.65 -4.43
CA ALA A 51 -8.38 6.44 -4.52
C ALA A 51 -7.50 5.24 -4.86
N THR A 52 -6.50 5.43 -5.72
CA THR A 52 -5.57 4.36 -6.07
C THR A 52 -4.77 3.93 -4.85
N VAL A 53 -4.35 4.88 -4.02
CA VAL A 53 -3.60 4.55 -2.83
C VAL A 53 -4.47 3.74 -1.87
N TYR A 54 -5.70 4.17 -1.64
CA TYR A 54 -6.60 3.44 -0.76
C TYR A 54 -6.85 2.03 -1.26
N LYS A 55 -7.12 1.88 -2.55
CA LYS A 55 -7.41 0.58 -3.10
C LYS A 55 -6.20 -0.33 -2.99
N THR A 56 -5.02 0.19 -3.24
CA THR A 56 -3.80 -0.59 -3.16
C THR A 56 -3.52 -1.04 -1.74
N MET A 57 -3.76 -0.16 -0.76
CA MET A 57 -3.57 -0.52 0.62
C MET A 57 -4.54 -1.62 1.03
N GLU A 58 -5.77 -1.58 0.53
CA GLU A 58 -6.74 -2.62 0.83
C GLU A 58 -6.28 -3.95 0.26
N ILE A 59 -5.70 -3.95 -0.94
CA ILE A 59 -5.20 -5.17 -1.55
C ILE A 59 -4.07 -5.74 -0.71
N PHE A 60 -3.15 -4.87 -0.28
CA PHE A 60 -2.02 -5.33 0.51
C PHE A 60 -2.47 -5.90 1.86
N GLU A 61 -3.48 -5.32 2.45
CA GLU A 61 -4.00 -5.83 3.69
C GLU A 61 -4.66 -7.18 3.46
N LYS A 62 -5.44 -7.29 2.39
CA LYS A 62 -6.15 -8.50 2.10
C LYS A 62 -5.22 -9.68 1.89
N ILE A 63 -4.07 -9.47 1.28
CA ILE A 63 -3.14 -10.54 1.03
C ILE A 63 -2.08 -10.68 2.14
N GLY A 64 -2.27 -9.92 3.21
CA GLY A 64 -1.41 -10.10 4.39
C GLY A 64 -0.05 -9.44 4.35
N LEU A 65 0.17 -8.51 3.40
CA LEU A 65 1.45 -7.86 3.31
C LEU A 65 1.62 -6.75 4.32
N VAL A 66 0.54 -6.08 4.69
CA VAL A 66 0.61 -5.00 5.66
C VAL A 66 -0.48 -5.15 6.69
N LYS A 67 -0.28 -4.62 7.85
CA LYS A 67 -1.25 -4.70 8.91
C LYS A 67 -1.66 -3.36 9.43
N ILE A 68 -1.55 -2.37 8.59
CA ILE A 68 -1.86 -1.02 8.99
C ILE A 68 -3.23 -0.87 9.57
N LEU A 69 -4.21 -1.42 8.90
CA LEU A 69 -5.56 -1.27 9.38
C LEU A 69 -5.83 -2.13 10.58
N GLU A 70 -5.18 -3.23 10.67
CA GLU A 70 -5.35 -4.08 11.76
C GLU A 70 -4.91 -3.47 13.03
N VAL A 71 -3.89 -2.69 13.01
CA VAL A 71 -3.42 -2.06 14.19
C VAL A 71 -4.49 -1.16 14.71
N GLY A 72 -5.17 -0.49 13.83
CA GLY A 72 -6.21 0.37 14.26
C GLY A 72 -7.27 -0.38 14.95
N ASP A 73 -7.58 -1.55 14.50
CA ASP A 73 -8.59 -2.29 15.08
C ASP A 73 -8.28 -2.74 16.41
N GLU A 74 -7.10 -3.16 16.64
CA GLU A 74 -6.81 -3.64 17.87
C GLU A 74 -7.11 -2.81 18.91
N ARG A 75 -7.09 -1.62 18.69
CA ARG A 75 -7.26 -0.82 19.73
C ARG A 75 -8.59 -0.67 20.03
N ALA A 76 -9.42 -1.05 19.21
CA ALA A 76 -10.76 -0.92 19.41
C ALA A 76 -11.15 -1.65 20.60
N HIS A 77 -10.35 -2.38 21.14
CA HIS A 77 -10.80 -3.06 22.29
C HIS A 77 -10.06 -2.61 23.49
#